data_cb0f3166d67937127f80e140f62eb404
#
_entry.id   cb0f3166d67937127f80e140f62eb404
#
_cell.length_a   1.000
_cell.length_b   1.000
_cell.length_c   1.000
_cell.angle_alpha   90.00
_cell.angle_beta   90.00
_cell.angle_gamma   90.00
#
_symmetry.space_group_name_H-M   'P 1'
#
loop_
_entity.id
_entity.type
_entity.pdbx_description
1 polymer ?
#
loop_
_entity_poly.entity_id
_entity_poly.type
_entity_poly.pdbx_seq_one_letter_code
_entity_poly.pdbx_strand_id
1 'polypeptide(L)'
;MKKIIIIITCFIGLSGAFAQQRGMFHNPVIEADVPDPSMIRVGNYYYLVSTTMHLMPGCPVMRSKDLVHWETISYVFQRLTDLPRYDLKEGTVYGRGQWA
;
A
#
# COMPACT_ATOMS: atom_id res chain seq x y z
N MET A 1 50.87 9.38 53.82
CA MET A 1 49.69 8.55 53.41
C MET A 1 49.05 9.18 52.17
N LYS A 2 49.25 8.58 51.02
CA LYS A 2 48.73 9.06 49.74
C LYS A 2 47.29 8.56 49.59
N LYS A 3 46.33 9.46 49.60
CA LYS A 3 44.93 9.14 49.32
C LYS A 3 44.77 8.92 47.81
N ILE A 4 44.54 7.71 47.39
CA ILE A 4 44.21 7.38 46.02
C ILE A 4 42.70 7.70 45.84
N ILE A 5 42.43 8.76 45.08
CA ILE A 5 41.07 9.07 44.65
C ILE A 5 40.80 8.23 43.42
N ILE A 6 40.01 7.21 43.59
CA ILE A 6 39.50 6.43 42.45
C ILE A 6 38.34 7.23 41.84
N ILE A 7 38.63 7.86 40.73
CA ILE A 7 37.56 8.48 39.90
C ILE A 7 36.93 7.34 39.12
N ILE A 8 35.81 6.86 39.60
CA ILE A 8 34.95 5.97 38.84
C ILE A 8 34.27 6.82 37.80
N THR A 9 34.84 6.86 36.60
CA THR A 9 34.21 7.45 35.45
C THR A 9 33.07 6.52 35.04
N CYS A 10 31.86 6.86 35.49
CA CYS A 10 30.63 6.23 35.05
C CYS A 10 30.50 6.56 33.56
N PHE A 11 30.93 5.67 32.71
CA PHE A 11 30.58 5.68 31.29
C PHE A 11 29.08 5.33 31.22
N ILE A 12 28.25 6.34 31.40
CA ILE A 12 26.84 6.25 31.03
C ILE A 12 26.86 6.17 29.52
N GLY A 13 26.87 4.94 29.02
CA GLY A 13 26.62 4.68 27.63
C GLY A 13 25.25 5.32 27.31
N LEU A 14 25.29 6.45 26.66
CA LEU A 14 24.12 6.92 25.92
C LEU A 14 23.85 5.90 24.82
N SER A 15 23.22 4.81 25.20
CA SER A 15 22.45 4.02 24.25
C SER A 15 21.38 4.97 23.76
N GLY A 16 21.68 5.69 22.69
CA GLY A 16 20.68 6.43 21.96
C GLY A 16 19.60 5.43 21.61
N ALA A 17 18.55 5.40 22.40
CA ALA A 17 17.32 4.81 21.99
C ALA A 17 16.92 5.60 20.74
N PHE A 18 17.29 5.10 19.57
CA PHE A 18 16.67 5.50 18.33
C PHE A 18 15.21 5.08 18.51
N ALA A 19 14.42 5.98 19.08
CA ALA A 19 12.99 5.89 19.02
C ALA A 19 12.70 5.80 17.53
N GLN A 20 12.45 4.58 17.08
CA GLN A 20 12.00 4.33 15.72
C GLN A 20 10.77 5.20 15.58
N GLN A 21 10.94 6.30 14.88
CA GLN A 21 9.86 7.24 14.63
C GLN A 21 8.84 6.43 13.86
N ARG A 22 7.86 5.90 14.57
CA ARG A 22 6.73 5.20 13.96
C ARG A 22 6.04 6.26 13.14
N GLY A 23 6.28 6.23 11.83
CA GLY A 23 5.61 7.11 10.91
C GLY A 23 4.12 7.00 11.18
N MET A 24 3.50 8.11 11.58
CA MET A 24 2.05 8.14 11.70
C MET A 24 1.49 8.22 10.30
N PHE A 25 0.48 7.41 10.03
CA PHE A 25 -0.29 7.48 8.79
C PHE A 25 -1.76 7.69 9.12
N HIS A 26 -2.48 8.23 8.18
CA HIS A 26 -3.92 8.47 8.31
C HIS A 26 -4.69 7.44 7.50
N ASN A 27 -5.81 7.01 8.01
CA ASN A 27 -6.77 6.22 7.26
C ASN A 27 -7.79 7.15 6.57
N PRO A 28 -8.23 6.81 5.35
CA PRO A 28 -7.81 5.66 4.56
C PRO A 28 -6.41 5.85 3.95
N VAL A 29 -5.62 4.77 3.85
CA VAL A 29 -4.30 4.79 3.18
C VAL A 29 -4.41 4.77 1.65
N ILE A 30 -5.56 4.45 1.12
CA ILE A 30 -5.94 4.56 -0.29
C ILE A 30 -7.24 5.35 -0.32
N GLU A 31 -7.21 6.55 -0.89
CA GLU A 31 -8.38 7.41 -1.03
C GLU A 31 -9.18 7.04 -2.28
N ALA A 32 -9.54 5.78 -2.40
CA ALA A 32 -10.30 5.23 -3.51
C ALA A 32 -11.13 4.04 -3.05
N ASP A 33 -12.12 3.68 -3.84
CA ASP A 33 -12.88 2.44 -3.64
C ASP A 33 -12.02 1.25 -4.08
N VAL A 34 -11.78 0.32 -3.16
CA VAL A 34 -10.87 -0.83 -3.34
C VAL A 34 -11.57 -2.10 -2.87
N PRO A 35 -12.69 -2.50 -3.48
CA PRO A 35 -13.40 -3.70 -3.07
C PRO A 35 -12.66 -4.96 -3.48
N ASP A 36 -12.85 -6.03 -2.70
CA ASP A 36 -12.30 -7.36 -2.93
C ASP A 36 -10.79 -7.34 -3.25
N PRO A 37 -9.95 -6.72 -2.41
CA PRO A 37 -8.55 -6.58 -2.73
C PRO A 37 -7.82 -7.93 -2.63
N SER A 38 -6.98 -8.22 -3.61
CA SER A 38 -6.02 -9.31 -3.58
C SER A 38 -4.61 -8.76 -3.63
N MET A 39 -3.71 -9.26 -2.78
CA MET A 39 -2.39 -8.70 -2.61
C MET A 39 -1.31 -9.77 -2.58
N ILE A 40 -0.17 -9.47 -3.20
CA ILE A 40 1.05 -10.29 -3.14
C ILE A 40 2.26 -9.41 -2.83
N ARG A 41 3.31 -10.01 -2.29
CA ARG A 41 4.61 -9.37 -2.13
C ARG A 41 5.60 -9.96 -3.14
N VAL A 42 6.28 -9.07 -3.86
CA VAL A 42 7.37 -9.45 -4.78
C VAL A 42 8.59 -8.58 -4.49
N GLY A 43 9.63 -9.19 -3.97
CA GLY A 43 10.82 -8.47 -3.52
C GLY A 43 10.50 -7.43 -2.45
N ASN A 44 10.79 -6.17 -2.74
CA ASN A 44 10.58 -5.05 -1.82
C ASN A 44 9.24 -4.32 -2.05
N TYR A 45 8.35 -4.87 -2.86
CA TYR A 45 7.08 -4.25 -3.18
C TYR A 45 5.90 -5.15 -2.83
N TYR A 46 4.82 -4.52 -2.44
CA TYR A 46 3.49 -5.09 -2.36
C TYR A 46 2.72 -4.66 -3.62
N TYR A 47 2.03 -5.60 -4.22
CA TYR A 47 1.15 -5.36 -5.37
C TYR A 47 -0.26 -5.74 -4.97
N LEU A 48 -1.20 -4.88 -5.28
CA LEU A 48 -2.61 -5.03 -4.97
C LEU A 48 -3.42 -4.85 -6.24
N VAL A 49 -4.40 -5.71 -6.42
CA VAL A 49 -5.44 -5.58 -7.44
C VAL A 49 -6.80 -5.52 -6.77
N SER A 50 -7.77 -4.92 -7.42
CA SER A 50 -9.10 -4.72 -6.86
C SER A 50 -10.16 -4.80 -7.94
N THR A 51 -11.37 -5.16 -7.53
CA THR A 51 -12.59 -5.11 -8.33
C THR A 51 -12.91 -3.68 -8.76
N THR A 52 -13.41 -3.51 -9.96
CA THR A 52 -13.91 -2.22 -10.45
C THR A 52 -15.37 -2.24 -10.91
N MET A 53 -16.00 -3.41 -10.87
CA MET A 53 -17.41 -3.63 -11.19
C MET A 53 -17.87 -2.92 -12.46
N HIS A 54 -18.27 -1.66 -12.33
CA HIS A 54 -18.86 -0.83 -13.39
C HIS A 54 -17.96 0.32 -13.85
N LEU A 55 -16.64 0.23 -13.54
CA LEU A 55 -15.65 1.23 -13.95
C LEU A 55 -14.63 0.63 -14.91
N MET A 56 -14.23 1.41 -15.90
CA MET A 56 -13.14 1.11 -16.82
C MET A 56 -12.15 2.29 -16.85
N PRO A 57 -10.86 2.03 -16.92
CA PRO A 57 -10.19 0.73 -17.00
C PRO A 57 -10.43 -0.15 -15.78
N GLY A 58 -10.40 -1.48 -15.97
CA GLY A 58 -10.73 -2.46 -14.95
C GLY A 58 -9.53 -3.07 -14.26
N CYS A 59 -9.72 -3.44 -13.00
CA CYS A 59 -8.72 -4.07 -12.16
C CYS A 59 -7.43 -3.25 -12.05
N PRO A 60 -7.43 -2.16 -11.27
CA PRO A 60 -6.22 -1.38 -11.03
C PRO A 60 -5.14 -2.25 -10.41
N VAL A 61 -3.91 -2.09 -10.88
CA VAL A 61 -2.72 -2.67 -10.27
C VAL A 61 -2.03 -1.56 -9.50
N MET A 62 -2.06 -1.66 -8.19
CA MET A 62 -1.42 -0.73 -7.28
C MET A 62 -0.15 -1.32 -6.70
N ARG A 63 0.79 -0.46 -6.35
CA ARG A 63 2.07 -0.86 -5.77
C ARG A 63 2.41 0.00 -4.56
N SER A 64 2.99 -0.62 -3.54
CA SER A 64 3.53 0.06 -2.36
C SER A 64 4.80 -0.62 -1.86
N LYS A 65 5.67 0.12 -1.17
CA LYS A 65 6.81 -0.42 -0.41
C LYS A 65 6.51 -0.61 1.08
N ASP A 66 5.55 0.11 1.61
CA ASP A 66 5.31 0.26 3.04
C ASP A 66 3.85 -0.01 3.47
N LEU A 67 2.98 -0.37 2.53
CA LEU A 67 1.54 -0.58 2.73
C LEU A 67 0.77 0.70 3.10
N VAL A 68 1.41 1.84 3.06
CA VAL A 68 0.82 3.16 3.38
C VAL A 68 0.74 4.02 2.13
N HIS A 69 1.83 4.12 1.40
CA HIS A 69 1.90 4.94 0.19
C HIS A 69 1.70 4.04 -1.03
N TRP A 70 0.56 4.21 -1.67
CA TRP A 70 0.13 3.41 -2.82
C TRP A 70 0.12 4.25 -4.09
N GLU A 71 0.57 3.64 -5.18
CA GLU A 71 0.50 4.21 -6.53
C GLU A 71 -0.20 3.23 -7.47
N THR A 72 -1.12 3.70 -8.27
CA THR A 72 -1.68 2.91 -9.37
C THR A 72 -0.70 2.94 -10.53
N ILE A 73 -0.16 1.78 -10.87
CA ILE A 73 0.88 1.65 -11.90
C ILE A 73 0.33 1.15 -13.24
N SER A 74 -0.80 0.47 -13.22
CA SER A 74 -1.41 -0.12 -14.42
C SER A 74 -2.85 -0.53 -14.15
N TYR A 75 -3.47 -1.08 -15.17
CA TYR A 75 -4.74 -1.78 -15.11
C TYR A 75 -4.62 -3.11 -15.85
N VAL A 76 -5.27 -4.15 -15.37
CA VAL A 76 -5.29 -5.46 -16.03
C VAL A 76 -6.06 -5.37 -17.35
N PHE A 77 -7.18 -4.64 -17.35
CA PHE A 77 -8.04 -4.48 -18.51
C PHE A 77 -8.18 -3.00 -18.86
N GLN A 78 -7.71 -2.60 -20.00
CA GLN A 78 -8.03 -1.27 -20.54
C GLN A 78 -9.49 -1.23 -21.04
N ARG A 79 -9.93 -2.33 -21.63
CA ARG A 79 -11.29 -2.53 -22.15
C ARG A 79 -11.62 -4.02 -22.13
N LEU A 80 -12.92 -4.33 -21.98
CA LEU A 80 -13.45 -5.67 -22.16
C LEU A 80 -14.22 -5.70 -23.47
N THR A 81 -13.65 -6.33 -24.48
CA THR A 81 -14.09 -6.22 -25.88
C THR A 81 -14.98 -7.36 -26.37
N ASP A 82 -15.12 -8.43 -25.58
CA ASP A 82 -15.89 -9.61 -26.00
C ASP A 82 -17.35 -9.29 -26.28
N LEU A 83 -17.94 -8.45 -25.45
CA LEU A 83 -19.29 -7.93 -25.67
C LEU A 83 -19.34 -6.43 -25.33
N PRO A 84 -20.06 -5.61 -26.10
CA PRO A 84 -20.18 -4.16 -25.83
C PRO A 84 -20.60 -3.83 -24.40
N ARG A 85 -21.45 -4.65 -23.81
CA ARG A 85 -21.91 -4.48 -22.43
C ARG A 85 -20.80 -4.61 -21.39
N TYR A 86 -19.75 -5.41 -21.65
CA TYR A 86 -18.62 -5.54 -20.72
C TYR A 86 -17.68 -4.33 -20.76
N ASP A 87 -17.65 -3.61 -21.87
CA ASP A 87 -16.93 -2.34 -22.00
C ASP A 87 -17.75 -1.13 -21.44
N LEU A 88 -18.83 -1.42 -20.75
CA LEU A 88 -19.71 -0.45 -20.08
C LEU A 88 -20.30 0.61 -21.04
N LYS A 89 -20.35 0.31 -22.32
CA LYS A 89 -21.02 1.16 -23.29
C LYS A 89 -22.51 1.26 -22.96
N GLU A 90 -23.04 2.44 -23.14
CA GLU A 90 -24.49 2.73 -22.93
C GLU A 90 -24.97 2.70 -21.47
N GLY A 91 -24.06 2.53 -20.51
CA GLY A 91 -24.40 2.60 -19.09
C GLY A 91 -25.36 1.52 -18.57
N THR A 92 -25.53 0.41 -19.32
CA THR A 92 -26.59 -0.58 -19.04
C THR A 92 -26.14 -1.74 -18.14
N VAL A 93 -24.89 -1.73 -17.63
CA VAL A 93 -24.27 -2.90 -17.02
C VAL A 93 -23.70 -2.60 -15.64
N TYR A 94 -24.49 -1.95 -14.82
CA TYR A 94 -24.09 -1.72 -13.44
C TYR A 94 -23.75 -3.04 -12.73
N GLY A 95 -22.57 -3.11 -12.11
CA GLY A 95 -22.11 -4.27 -11.34
C GLY A 95 -21.74 -5.52 -12.15
N ARG A 96 -21.69 -5.45 -13.49
CA ARG A 96 -21.40 -6.61 -14.36
C ARG A 96 -20.07 -6.49 -15.10
N GLY A 97 -19.21 -5.59 -14.71
CA GLY A 97 -17.87 -5.43 -15.27
C GLY A 97 -16.88 -6.42 -14.71
N GLN A 98 -15.72 -5.92 -14.26
CA GLN A 98 -14.63 -6.75 -13.79
C GLN A 98 -14.70 -6.92 -12.26
N TRP A 99 -14.54 -8.16 -11.82
CA TRP A 99 -14.41 -8.56 -10.43
C TRP A 99 -13.04 -9.21 -10.21
N ALA A 100 -12.33 -8.84 -9.12
CA ALA A 100 -11.03 -9.40 -8.77
C ALA A 100 -11.16 -10.74 -8.02
#